data_6e736708218682e59be37429f2b45521
#
_entry.id   6e736708218682e59be37429f2b45521
#
_cell.length_a   1.000
_cell.length_b   1.000
_cell.length_c   1.000
_cell.angle_alpha   90.00
_cell.angle_beta   90.00
_cell.angle_gamma   90.00
#
_symmetry.space_group_name_H-M   'P 1'
#
loop_
_entity.id
_entity.type
_entity.pdbx_description
1 polymer ?
#
loop_
_entity_poly.entity_id
_entity_poly.type
_entity_poly.pdbx_seq_one_letter_code
_entity_poly.pdbx_strand_id
1 'polypeptide(L)'
;MERGVRQLLADKISGNMIGLWLLIPEHLRLGTWDLLCGWSRQPGERVGPRLALQLIHESALCSAGLRNQRSLSQRGFELANGLPFVANDVAIHSLLAEHTVAESRRLQIALGQIRRTSGDFAGKLLAIDPHRTRSYSKRQMRRYRDDQKARPYKVAPTFFALDADTHQPVCFTIATSAQTATRAAIDLLEQAAEILASPAGKTLVLADVEHLAVELFSHVQLHTPFDLLVPMRNERWLQKQLRAIPSEQFTRRWAGFATMKRPYKMTSYAAGPFFQFVQRTGERPDAHYFGAFLSTTDRDEVNALTLDYPKRWHVEEFFNAHQALGWNRAGTMNLNIRYGQMTMALIAQAALHRTRRLLGEPYSGWDADHFAKSLLAGLEGDIRVHDDTIVVTYYNAPNADHLRQHYEGLPDHLQNEHIDPHIPWLYGFKLDFRFR
;
A
#
# COMPACT_ATOMS: atom_id res chain seq x y z
N MET A 1 -26.45 6.11 19.62
CA MET A 1 -25.23 6.62 18.96
C MET A 1 -25.54 7.91 18.21
N GLU A 2 -26.43 7.89 17.23
CA GLU A 2 -26.85 9.10 16.47
C GLU A 2 -27.20 10.28 17.34
N ARG A 3 -28.11 10.09 18.31
CA ARG A 3 -28.53 11.17 19.26
C ARG A 3 -27.31 11.77 19.96
N GLY A 4 -26.35 10.93 20.39
CA GLY A 4 -25.14 11.44 21.07
C GLY A 4 -24.23 12.23 20.13
N VAL A 5 -24.08 11.79 18.86
CA VAL A 5 -23.30 12.53 17.87
C VAL A 5 -23.96 13.86 17.51
N ARG A 6 -25.26 13.86 17.22
CA ARG A 6 -26.02 15.10 16.93
C ARG A 6 -25.97 16.10 18.08
N GLN A 7 -26.06 15.61 19.32
CA GLN A 7 -25.98 16.46 20.51
C GLN A 7 -24.61 17.12 20.65
N LEU A 8 -23.51 16.36 20.34
CA LEU A 8 -22.16 16.91 20.35
C LEU A 8 -21.92 17.90 19.21
N LEU A 9 -22.47 17.62 18.02
CA LEU A 9 -22.38 18.54 16.88
C LEU A 9 -23.17 19.84 17.07
N ALA A 10 -24.16 19.87 17.98
CA ALA A 10 -24.91 21.09 18.30
C ALA A 10 -24.05 22.14 19.03
N ASP A 11 -22.98 21.71 19.70
CA ASP A 11 -22.05 22.59 20.40
C ASP A 11 -20.90 23.02 19.47
N LYS A 12 -20.30 24.18 19.73
CA LYS A 12 -19.04 24.57 19.13
C LYS A 12 -17.93 23.64 19.65
N ILE A 13 -17.24 22.96 18.74
CA ILE A 13 -16.12 22.08 19.06
C ILE A 13 -14.82 22.75 18.62
N SER A 14 -13.95 23.01 19.58
CA SER A 14 -12.62 23.60 19.32
C SER A 14 -11.52 22.64 19.77
N GLY A 15 -10.36 22.67 19.13
CA GLY A 15 -9.19 21.90 19.59
C GLY A 15 -8.34 21.36 18.46
N ASN A 16 -7.56 20.32 18.79
CA ASN A 16 -6.64 19.63 17.89
C ASN A 16 -7.33 18.43 17.20
N MET A 17 -6.63 17.77 16.30
CA MET A 17 -7.11 16.62 15.51
C MET A 17 -8.27 16.97 14.55
N ILE A 18 -8.60 18.26 14.42
CA ILE A 18 -9.61 18.74 13.46
C ILE A 18 -9.09 18.65 12.03
N GLY A 19 -7.77 18.71 11.83
CA GLY A 19 -7.15 18.54 10.51
C GLY A 19 -7.46 17.19 9.85
N LEU A 20 -7.81 16.16 10.62
CA LEU A 20 -8.25 14.86 10.12
C LEU A 20 -9.47 14.96 9.19
N TRP A 21 -10.32 15.99 9.38
CA TRP A 21 -11.50 16.21 8.56
C TRP A 21 -11.18 16.49 7.09
N LEU A 22 -9.96 16.92 6.77
CA LEU A 22 -9.48 17.07 5.39
C LEU A 22 -9.42 15.74 4.61
N LEU A 23 -9.47 14.58 5.29
CA LEU A 23 -9.52 13.27 4.61
C LEU A 23 -10.95 12.84 4.25
N ILE A 24 -11.98 13.44 4.85
CA ILE A 24 -13.38 13.04 4.61
C ILE A 24 -13.77 13.11 3.14
N PRO A 25 -13.42 14.15 2.37
CA PRO A 25 -13.72 14.21 0.94
C PRO A 25 -13.14 13.03 0.18
N GLU A 26 -11.92 12.59 0.50
CA GLU A 26 -11.31 11.44 -0.18
C GLU A 26 -11.96 10.11 0.23
N HIS A 27 -12.46 10.00 1.44
CA HIS A 27 -13.28 8.85 1.85
C HIS A 27 -14.61 8.79 1.10
N LEU A 28 -15.22 9.93 0.78
CA LEU A 28 -16.41 9.97 -0.08
C LEU A 28 -16.07 9.56 -1.51
N ARG A 29 -14.99 10.10 -2.09
CA ARG A 29 -14.51 9.75 -3.44
C ARG A 29 -14.13 8.28 -3.58
N LEU A 30 -13.57 7.66 -2.54
CA LEU A 30 -13.20 6.25 -2.50
C LEU A 30 -14.38 5.31 -2.20
N GLY A 31 -15.56 5.84 -1.86
CA GLY A 31 -16.67 5.01 -1.39
C GLY A 31 -16.32 4.21 -0.13
N THR A 32 -15.44 4.76 0.73
CA THR A 32 -14.92 4.06 1.92
C THR A 32 -16.05 3.54 2.80
N TRP A 33 -17.12 4.31 2.97
CA TRP A 33 -18.22 3.89 3.84
C TRP A 33 -18.92 2.63 3.35
N ASP A 34 -19.22 2.54 2.06
CA ASP A 34 -19.87 1.38 1.46
C ASP A 34 -18.95 0.15 1.54
N LEU A 35 -17.65 0.36 1.31
CA LEU A 35 -16.65 -0.69 1.49
C LEU A 35 -16.63 -1.24 2.92
N LEU A 36 -16.71 -0.37 3.94
CA LEU A 36 -16.73 -0.77 5.34
C LEU A 36 -18.04 -1.43 5.77
N CYS A 37 -19.18 -0.94 5.30
CA CYS A 37 -20.47 -1.58 5.52
C CYS A 37 -20.52 -2.97 4.90
N GLY A 38 -20.05 -3.12 3.66
CA GLY A 38 -19.95 -4.41 2.99
C GLY A 38 -18.99 -5.37 3.68
N TRP A 39 -17.81 -4.90 4.10
CA TRP A 39 -16.83 -5.72 4.81
C TRP A 39 -17.33 -6.14 6.20
N SER A 40 -17.87 -5.21 6.99
CA SER A 40 -18.36 -5.50 8.33
C SER A 40 -19.65 -6.30 8.35
N ARG A 41 -20.32 -6.47 7.19
CA ARG A 41 -21.64 -7.09 7.07
C ARG A 41 -22.68 -6.45 8.01
N GLN A 42 -22.49 -5.18 8.32
CA GLN A 42 -23.37 -4.45 9.22
C GLN A 42 -23.90 -3.21 8.50
N PRO A 43 -25.19 -2.90 8.68
CA PRO A 43 -25.73 -1.65 8.17
C PRO A 43 -25.05 -0.45 8.85
N GLY A 44 -25.08 0.69 8.18
CA GLY A 44 -24.40 1.90 8.62
C GLY A 44 -24.84 2.44 9.99
N GLU A 45 -25.99 2.03 10.51
CA GLU A 45 -26.47 2.40 11.84
C GLU A 45 -25.71 1.69 12.97
N ARG A 46 -25.04 0.58 12.66
CA ARG A 46 -24.25 -0.18 13.63
C ARG A 46 -22.89 0.44 13.87
N VAL A 47 -22.24 -0.01 14.94
CA VAL A 47 -20.95 0.54 15.36
C VAL A 47 -19.78 -0.01 14.52
N GLY A 48 -19.87 -1.23 13.97
CA GLY A 48 -18.77 -1.91 13.29
C GLY A 48 -18.08 -1.09 12.19
N PRO A 49 -18.80 -0.55 11.18
CA PRO A 49 -18.19 0.30 10.17
C PRO A 49 -17.46 1.53 10.74
N ARG A 50 -17.99 2.14 11.82
CA ARG A 50 -17.38 3.29 12.49
C ARG A 50 -16.09 2.93 13.24
N LEU A 51 -16.04 1.73 13.85
CA LEU A 51 -14.81 1.23 14.48
C LEU A 51 -13.72 0.99 13.42
N ALA A 52 -14.08 0.48 12.27
CA ALA A 52 -13.17 0.31 11.15
C ALA A 52 -12.68 1.67 10.62
N LEU A 53 -13.58 2.66 10.50
CA LEU A 53 -13.22 4.03 10.11
C LEU A 53 -12.28 4.68 11.15
N GLN A 54 -12.52 4.49 12.44
CA GLN A 54 -11.60 4.93 13.48
C GLN A 54 -10.19 4.36 13.27
N LEU A 55 -10.08 3.07 12.97
CA LEU A 55 -8.77 2.45 12.73
C LEU A 55 -8.08 2.99 11.47
N ILE A 56 -8.85 3.35 10.43
CA ILE A 56 -8.32 4.03 9.24
C ILE A 56 -7.73 5.40 9.65
N HIS A 57 -8.48 6.18 10.42
CA HIS A 57 -8.02 7.49 10.86
C HIS A 57 -6.84 7.41 11.85
N GLU A 58 -6.80 6.41 12.73
CA GLU A 58 -5.62 6.13 13.57
C GLU A 58 -4.38 5.82 12.72
N SER A 59 -4.56 5.07 11.64
CA SER A 59 -3.48 4.77 10.70
C SER A 59 -3.03 6.04 9.97
N ALA A 60 -3.96 6.85 9.46
CA ALA A 60 -3.67 8.11 8.79
C ALA A 60 -2.91 9.11 9.68
N LEU A 61 -3.22 9.15 10.98
CA LEU A 61 -2.50 9.92 11.99
C LEU A 61 -1.16 9.30 12.42
N CYS A 62 -0.74 8.21 11.80
CA CYS A 62 0.45 7.43 12.18
C CYS A 62 0.44 6.97 13.65
N SER A 63 -0.73 6.88 14.26
CA SER A 63 -0.95 6.51 15.66
C SER A 63 -1.49 5.09 15.81
N ALA A 64 -1.69 4.35 14.71
CA ALA A 64 -2.23 3.00 14.72
C ALA A 64 -1.47 2.07 15.68
N GLY A 65 -2.21 1.41 16.59
CA GLY A 65 -1.68 0.50 17.60
C GLY A 65 -0.88 1.18 18.73
N LEU A 66 -0.96 2.47 18.89
CA LEU A 66 -0.59 3.13 20.13
C LEU A 66 -1.67 2.84 21.16
N ARG A 67 -1.28 2.24 22.29
CA ARG A 67 -2.21 1.95 23.39
C ARG A 67 -2.70 3.21 24.14
N ASN A 68 -2.25 4.38 23.72
CA ASN A 68 -2.53 5.63 24.39
C ASN A 68 -3.78 6.32 23.81
N GLN A 69 -4.94 5.74 24.04
CA GLN A 69 -6.24 6.30 23.63
C GLN A 69 -6.49 7.71 24.16
N ARG A 70 -5.85 8.08 25.27
CA ARG A 70 -6.03 9.42 25.86
C ARG A 70 -5.56 10.52 24.92
N SER A 71 -4.55 10.29 24.10
CA SER A 71 -4.07 11.26 23.12
C SER A 71 -5.02 11.47 21.95
N LEU A 72 -5.88 10.50 21.67
CA LEU A 72 -6.89 10.55 20.60
C LEU A 72 -8.28 10.92 21.12
N SER A 73 -8.49 11.01 22.45
CA SER A 73 -9.76 11.36 23.07
C SER A 73 -10.03 12.86 22.93
N GLN A 74 -10.31 13.27 21.70
CA GLN A 74 -10.62 14.63 21.29
C GLN A 74 -11.87 14.63 20.42
N ARG A 75 -12.76 15.61 20.64
CA ARG A 75 -14.05 15.68 19.94
C ARG A 75 -13.92 15.71 18.41
N GLY A 76 -12.89 16.38 17.90
CA GLY A 76 -12.61 16.42 16.46
C GLY A 76 -12.36 15.02 15.87
N PHE A 77 -11.56 14.20 16.58
CA PHE A 77 -11.30 12.82 16.18
C PHE A 77 -12.51 11.90 16.36
N GLU A 78 -13.18 11.97 17.53
CA GLU A 78 -14.35 11.16 17.84
C GLU A 78 -15.42 11.32 16.77
N LEU A 79 -15.79 12.58 16.48
CA LEU A 79 -16.84 12.90 15.53
C LEU A 79 -16.47 12.61 14.08
N ALA A 80 -15.21 12.75 13.67
CA ALA A 80 -14.77 12.36 12.34
C ALA A 80 -15.12 10.89 12.02
N ASN A 81 -15.21 10.04 13.05
CA ASN A 81 -15.62 8.64 12.94
C ASN A 81 -17.15 8.43 13.09
N GLY A 82 -17.92 9.48 13.31
CA GLY A 82 -19.34 9.38 13.64
C GLY A 82 -19.61 8.72 15.00
N LEU A 83 -18.65 8.81 15.94
CA LEU A 83 -18.73 8.25 17.29
C LEU A 83 -18.71 9.37 18.34
N PRO A 84 -19.44 9.23 19.43
CA PRO A 84 -19.37 10.15 20.57
C PRO A 84 -18.25 9.79 21.56
N PHE A 85 -17.38 8.84 21.20
CA PHE A 85 -16.27 8.33 22.03
C PHE A 85 -15.17 7.71 21.17
N VAL A 86 -13.99 7.53 21.73
CA VAL A 86 -12.91 6.73 21.13
C VAL A 86 -13.05 5.27 21.56
N ALA A 87 -13.24 4.37 20.61
CA ALA A 87 -13.32 2.94 20.88
C ALA A 87 -11.96 2.41 21.35
N ASN A 88 -11.99 1.46 22.28
CA ASN A 88 -10.78 0.85 22.82
C ASN A 88 -10.24 -0.29 21.94
N ASP A 89 -8.97 -0.66 22.15
CA ASP A 89 -8.30 -1.72 21.42
C ASP A 89 -9.06 -3.05 21.47
N VAL A 90 -9.79 -3.34 22.58
CA VAL A 90 -10.55 -4.58 22.73
C VAL A 90 -11.69 -4.62 21.73
N ALA A 91 -12.46 -3.54 21.61
CA ALA A 91 -13.56 -3.45 20.66
C ALA A 91 -13.07 -3.56 19.20
N ILE A 92 -11.97 -2.86 18.88
CA ILE A 92 -11.36 -2.93 17.54
C ILE A 92 -10.84 -4.35 17.26
N HIS A 93 -10.12 -4.96 18.19
CA HIS A 93 -9.59 -6.32 18.01
C HIS A 93 -10.71 -7.36 17.90
N SER A 94 -11.82 -7.23 18.63
CA SER A 94 -12.98 -8.09 18.50
C SER A 94 -13.57 -7.97 17.09
N LEU A 95 -13.82 -6.77 16.61
CA LEU A 95 -14.27 -6.55 15.24
C LEU A 95 -13.35 -7.21 14.21
N LEU A 96 -12.05 -6.96 14.30
CA LEU A 96 -11.09 -7.51 13.34
C LEU A 96 -10.99 -9.04 13.41
N ALA A 97 -11.12 -9.65 14.60
CA ALA A 97 -11.05 -11.09 14.79
C ALA A 97 -12.26 -11.83 14.16
N GLU A 98 -13.41 -11.17 14.10
CA GLU A 98 -14.63 -11.70 13.51
C GLU A 98 -14.57 -11.79 11.97
N HIS A 99 -13.71 -11.00 11.33
CA HIS A 99 -13.58 -10.94 9.89
C HIS A 99 -12.40 -11.78 9.38
N THR A 100 -12.69 -12.68 8.46
CA THR A 100 -11.70 -13.61 7.91
C THR A 100 -10.68 -12.92 7.00
N VAL A 101 -9.54 -13.59 6.80
CA VAL A 101 -8.54 -13.20 5.81
C VAL A 101 -9.17 -13.04 4.41
N ALA A 102 -10.06 -13.95 4.02
CA ALA A 102 -10.74 -13.88 2.72
C ALA A 102 -11.60 -12.62 2.57
N GLU A 103 -12.28 -12.18 3.64
CA GLU A 103 -13.05 -10.93 3.63
C GLU A 103 -12.16 -9.71 3.50
N SER A 104 -11.03 -9.69 4.21
CA SER A 104 -10.04 -8.62 4.09
C SER A 104 -9.41 -8.57 2.68
N ARG A 105 -9.18 -9.74 2.05
CA ARG A 105 -8.71 -9.81 0.65
C ARG A 105 -9.76 -9.26 -0.31
N ARG A 106 -11.04 -9.61 -0.17
CA ARG A 106 -12.12 -9.02 -0.99
C ARG A 106 -12.20 -7.50 -0.84
N LEU A 107 -12.02 -6.99 0.38
CA LEU A 107 -11.98 -5.54 0.62
C LEU A 107 -10.80 -4.87 -0.10
N GLN A 108 -9.61 -5.49 -0.08
CA GLN A 108 -8.47 -5.00 -0.85
C GLN A 108 -8.75 -4.99 -2.36
N ILE A 109 -9.39 -6.05 -2.88
CA ILE A 109 -9.75 -6.13 -4.30
C ILE A 109 -10.73 -5.02 -4.67
N ALA A 110 -11.80 -4.84 -3.90
CA ALA A 110 -12.80 -3.79 -4.14
C ALA A 110 -12.16 -2.39 -4.11
N LEU A 111 -11.35 -2.08 -3.08
CA LEU A 111 -10.59 -0.83 -3.01
C LEU A 111 -9.65 -0.66 -4.21
N GLY A 112 -8.92 -1.72 -4.57
CA GLY A 112 -7.98 -1.71 -5.68
C GLY A 112 -8.67 -1.44 -7.03
N GLN A 113 -9.84 -2.01 -7.25
CA GLN A 113 -10.65 -1.77 -8.46
C GLN A 113 -11.12 -0.31 -8.55
N ILE A 114 -11.57 0.29 -7.43
CA ILE A 114 -11.92 1.72 -7.37
C ILE A 114 -10.69 2.56 -7.71
N ARG A 115 -9.54 2.26 -7.10
CA ARG A 115 -8.28 2.98 -7.33
C ARG A 115 -7.80 2.86 -8.78
N ARG A 116 -7.96 1.69 -9.39
CA ARG A 116 -7.66 1.49 -10.82
C ARG A 116 -8.53 2.38 -11.70
N THR A 117 -9.83 2.40 -11.48
CA THR A 117 -10.75 3.24 -12.28
C THR A 117 -10.48 4.74 -12.10
N SER A 118 -9.96 5.13 -10.93
CA SER A 118 -9.54 6.50 -10.63
C SER A 118 -8.13 6.85 -11.17
N GLY A 119 -7.44 5.91 -11.84
CA GLY A 119 -6.13 6.15 -12.43
C GLY A 119 -4.97 6.22 -11.42
N ASP A 120 -5.11 5.56 -10.26
CA ASP A 120 -4.04 5.51 -9.26
C ASP A 120 -2.90 4.55 -9.67
N PHE A 121 -3.13 3.65 -10.63
CA PHE A 121 -2.15 2.68 -11.13
C PHE A 121 -1.86 2.88 -12.61
N ALA A 122 -0.59 2.85 -13.00
CA ALA A 122 -0.17 2.80 -14.40
C ALA A 122 -0.31 1.38 -14.98
N GLY A 123 -0.17 0.35 -14.15
CA GLY A 123 -0.36 -1.05 -14.50
C GLY A 123 0.70 -1.64 -15.43
N LYS A 124 1.85 -0.98 -15.62
CA LYS A 124 2.91 -1.42 -16.54
C LYS A 124 4.00 -2.22 -15.83
N LEU A 125 4.44 -1.72 -14.68
CA LEU A 125 5.48 -2.33 -13.86
C LEU A 125 4.96 -2.59 -12.46
N LEU A 126 5.07 -3.81 -11.99
CA LEU A 126 4.65 -4.25 -10.67
C LEU A 126 5.86 -4.76 -9.88
N ALA A 127 6.31 -4.04 -8.87
CA ALA A 127 7.36 -4.50 -7.98
C ALA A 127 6.79 -5.35 -6.85
N ILE A 128 7.37 -6.53 -6.59
CA ILE A 128 7.02 -7.36 -5.45
C ILE A 128 8.21 -7.59 -4.54
N ASP A 129 8.01 -7.43 -3.24
CA ASP A 129 9.04 -7.66 -2.23
C ASP A 129 8.44 -8.03 -0.88
N PRO A 130 9.11 -8.88 -0.07
CA PRO A 130 8.68 -9.17 1.28
C PRO A 130 9.12 -8.10 2.27
N HIS A 131 8.18 -7.45 2.91
CA HIS A 131 8.44 -6.63 4.08
C HIS A 131 8.54 -7.52 5.34
N ARG A 132 9.74 -7.60 5.95
CA ARG A 132 10.02 -8.48 7.08
C ARG A 132 9.77 -7.79 8.41
N THR A 133 8.53 -7.83 8.88
CA THR A 133 8.16 -7.23 10.17
C THR A 133 8.64 -8.08 11.34
N ARG A 134 9.35 -7.48 12.30
CA ARG A 134 9.78 -8.17 13.54
C ARG A 134 8.58 -8.63 14.35
N SER A 135 8.63 -9.88 14.83
CA SER A 135 7.59 -10.46 15.66
C SER A 135 8.13 -10.86 17.03
N TYR A 136 7.46 -10.41 18.07
CA TYR A 136 7.76 -10.73 19.47
C TYR A 136 6.91 -11.90 19.99
N SER A 137 6.21 -12.61 19.11
CA SER A 137 5.41 -13.77 19.48
C SER A 137 6.25 -14.86 20.15
N LYS A 138 5.68 -15.52 21.18
CA LYS A 138 6.26 -16.70 21.81
C LYS A 138 6.23 -17.96 20.93
N ARG A 139 5.38 -17.99 19.88
CA ARG A 139 5.24 -19.13 18.95
C ARG A 139 6.50 -19.36 18.13
N GLN A 140 6.67 -20.58 17.61
CA GLN A 140 7.70 -20.86 16.62
C GLN A 140 7.38 -20.11 15.32
N MET A 141 8.35 -19.36 14.81
CA MET A 141 8.25 -18.59 13.58
C MET A 141 9.58 -18.65 12.85
N ARG A 142 9.55 -18.41 11.54
CA ARG A 142 10.77 -18.24 10.74
C ARG A 142 11.63 -17.14 11.35
N ARG A 143 12.93 -17.42 11.44
CA ARG A 143 13.92 -16.43 11.89
C ARG A 143 14.69 -15.88 10.71
N TYR A 144 14.96 -14.61 10.77
CA TYR A 144 15.73 -13.88 9.78
C TYR A 144 16.92 -13.19 10.46
N ARG A 145 17.96 -12.89 9.68
CA ARG A 145 19.11 -12.09 10.12
C ARG A 145 19.31 -10.98 9.11
N ASP A 146 19.48 -9.75 9.58
CA ASP A 146 19.80 -8.62 8.70
C ASP A 146 21.23 -8.73 8.17
N ASP A 147 22.15 -9.28 8.99
CA ASP A 147 23.55 -9.55 8.64
C ASP A 147 23.97 -10.88 9.26
N GLN A 148 25.02 -11.51 8.71
CA GLN A 148 25.57 -12.77 9.21
C GLN A 148 25.98 -12.69 10.69
N LYS A 149 26.40 -11.50 11.17
CA LYS A 149 26.78 -11.25 12.58
C LYS A 149 25.59 -10.86 13.46
N ALA A 150 24.45 -10.50 12.90
CA ALA A 150 23.27 -10.09 13.66
C ALA A 150 22.61 -11.30 14.37
N ARG A 151 22.00 -11.07 15.53
CA ARG A 151 21.17 -12.10 16.19
C ARG A 151 19.91 -12.37 15.35
N PRO A 152 19.58 -13.66 15.11
CA PRO A 152 18.37 -13.99 14.37
C PRO A 152 17.12 -13.59 15.17
N TYR A 153 16.18 -12.94 14.52
CA TYR A 153 14.89 -12.56 15.10
C TYR A 153 13.73 -13.19 14.33
N LYS A 154 12.58 -13.31 14.99
CA LYS A 154 11.37 -13.83 14.36
C LYS A 154 10.79 -12.78 13.44
N VAL A 155 10.32 -13.21 12.27
CA VAL A 155 9.68 -12.34 11.29
C VAL A 155 8.27 -12.80 10.95
N ALA A 156 7.44 -11.85 10.63
CA ALA A 156 6.16 -12.04 9.98
C ALA A 156 6.25 -11.43 8.58
N PRO A 157 6.59 -12.21 7.55
CA PRO A 157 6.78 -11.69 6.21
C PRO A 157 5.43 -11.26 5.63
N THR A 158 5.40 -10.05 5.12
CA THR A 158 4.27 -9.50 4.39
C THR A 158 4.75 -9.15 3.00
N PHE A 159 4.07 -9.63 1.98
CA PHE A 159 4.42 -9.38 0.59
C PHE A 159 3.52 -8.28 0.03
N PHE A 160 4.11 -7.26 -0.54
CA PHE A 160 3.40 -6.19 -1.23
C PHE A 160 3.60 -6.29 -2.73
N ALA A 161 2.54 -5.96 -3.47
CA ALA A 161 2.59 -5.64 -4.88
C ALA A 161 2.44 -4.12 -5.01
N LEU A 162 3.46 -3.47 -5.55
CA LEU A 162 3.52 -2.02 -5.75
C LEU A 162 3.52 -1.72 -7.25
N ASP A 163 2.67 -0.82 -7.69
CA ASP A 163 2.83 -0.20 -9.01
C ASP A 163 4.08 0.67 -8.99
N ALA A 164 5.12 0.23 -9.72
CA ALA A 164 6.45 0.84 -9.63
C ALA A 164 6.55 2.19 -10.35
N ASP A 165 5.60 2.53 -11.22
CA ASP A 165 5.56 3.82 -11.91
C ASP A 165 4.84 4.88 -11.07
N THR A 166 3.82 4.50 -10.30
CA THR A 166 3.06 5.43 -9.47
C THR A 166 3.43 5.39 -7.99
N HIS A 167 4.29 4.45 -7.58
CA HIS A 167 4.67 4.17 -6.19
C HIS A 167 3.47 3.83 -5.29
N GLN A 168 2.39 3.26 -5.88
CA GLN A 168 1.18 2.97 -5.15
C GLN A 168 1.03 1.48 -4.85
N PRO A 169 0.72 1.09 -3.59
CA PRO A 169 0.46 -0.29 -3.24
C PRO A 169 -0.84 -0.75 -3.88
N VAL A 170 -0.75 -1.85 -4.63
CA VAL A 170 -1.91 -2.49 -5.25
C VAL A 170 -2.61 -3.38 -4.24
N CYS A 171 -1.86 -4.29 -3.62
CA CYS A 171 -2.35 -5.20 -2.58
C CYS A 171 -1.20 -5.78 -1.77
N PHE A 172 -1.55 -6.55 -0.74
CA PHE A 172 -0.58 -7.31 0.05
C PHE A 172 -1.11 -8.69 0.43
N THR A 173 -0.19 -9.61 0.74
CA THR A 173 -0.47 -10.89 1.40
C THR A 173 0.45 -11.08 2.61
N ILE A 174 0.00 -11.83 3.61
CA ILE A 174 0.80 -12.15 4.80
C ILE A 174 1.09 -13.64 4.78
N ALA A 175 2.37 -14.00 4.69
CA ALA A 175 2.77 -15.39 4.77
C ALA A 175 2.70 -15.92 6.21
N THR A 176 2.24 -17.15 6.34
CA THR A 176 2.36 -17.90 7.59
C THR A 176 3.78 -18.47 7.74
N SER A 177 4.13 -18.94 8.93
CA SER A 177 5.42 -19.62 9.16
C SER A 177 5.59 -20.92 8.36
N ALA A 178 4.49 -21.50 7.87
CA ALA A 178 4.47 -22.70 7.05
C ALA A 178 4.48 -22.43 5.55
N GLN A 179 4.27 -21.18 5.12
CA GLN A 179 4.17 -20.80 3.73
C GLN A 179 5.52 -20.34 3.18
N THR A 180 5.90 -20.82 2.00
CA THR A 180 7.10 -20.36 1.30
C THR A 180 6.89 -18.95 0.71
N ALA A 181 7.99 -18.24 0.44
CA ALA A 181 7.94 -16.95 -0.29
C ALA A 181 7.27 -17.11 -1.66
N THR A 182 7.57 -18.20 -2.36
CA THR A 182 6.97 -18.56 -3.66
C THR A 182 5.45 -18.64 -3.56
N ARG A 183 4.92 -19.39 -2.58
CA ARG A 183 3.47 -19.55 -2.44
C ARG A 183 2.77 -18.24 -2.08
N ALA A 184 3.36 -17.45 -1.21
CA ALA A 184 2.84 -16.13 -0.86
C ALA A 184 2.86 -15.16 -2.05
N ALA A 185 3.87 -15.24 -2.91
CA ALA A 185 3.95 -14.45 -4.14
C ALA A 185 2.88 -14.86 -5.16
N ILE A 186 2.59 -16.17 -5.29
CA ILE A 186 1.50 -16.66 -6.14
C ILE A 186 0.16 -16.04 -5.69
N ASP A 187 -0.19 -16.18 -4.41
CA ASP A 187 -1.43 -15.61 -3.86
C ASP A 187 -1.50 -14.09 -4.05
N LEU A 188 -0.36 -13.39 -3.97
CA LEU A 188 -0.26 -11.94 -4.19
C LEU A 188 -0.54 -11.57 -5.65
N LEU A 189 0.06 -12.30 -6.60
CA LEU A 189 -0.07 -12.01 -8.03
C LEU A 189 -1.47 -12.34 -8.54
N GLU A 190 -2.12 -13.40 -8.05
CA GLU A 190 -3.53 -13.67 -8.34
C GLU A 190 -4.42 -12.49 -7.92
N GLN A 191 -4.23 -11.98 -6.71
CA GLN A 191 -4.98 -10.83 -6.22
C GLN A 191 -4.68 -9.55 -7.01
N ALA A 192 -3.41 -9.31 -7.36
CA ALA A 192 -3.02 -8.17 -8.18
C ALA A 192 -3.60 -8.26 -9.60
N ALA A 193 -3.68 -9.45 -10.19
CA ALA A 193 -4.29 -9.67 -11.50
C ALA A 193 -5.78 -9.32 -11.50
N GLU A 194 -6.51 -9.71 -10.45
CA GLU A 194 -7.93 -9.37 -10.29
C GLU A 194 -8.15 -7.85 -10.13
N ILE A 195 -7.25 -7.16 -9.44
CA ILE A 195 -7.31 -5.71 -9.25
C ILE A 195 -6.99 -4.97 -10.54
N LEU A 196 -5.85 -5.27 -11.15
CA LEU A 196 -5.34 -4.53 -12.31
C LEU A 196 -6.11 -4.85 -13.59
N ALA A 197 -6.62 -6.08 -13.70
CA ALA A 197 -7.31 -6.59 -14.89
C ALA A 197 -6.54 -6.26 -16.19
N SER A 198 -5.21 -6.35 -16.12
CA SER A 198 -4.32 -6.01 -17.23
C SER A 198 -4.46 -7.01 -18.37
N PRO A 199 -4.36 -6.56 -19.65
CA PRO A 199 -4.23 -7.48 -20.76
C PRO A 199 -2.95 -8.32 -20.64
N ALA A 200 -2.98 -9.54 -21.20
CA ALA A 200 -1.82 -10.44 -21.18
C ALA A 200 -0.54 -9.78 -21.73
N GLY A 201 0.57 -9.94 -21.04
CA GLY A 201 1.89 -9.43 -21.42
C GLY A 201 2.07 -7.90 -21.34
N LYS A 202 1.11 -7.17 -20.76
CA LYS A 202 1.22 -5.72 -20.59
C LYS A 202 1.86 -5.29 -19.28
N THR A 203 1.78 -6.12 -18.25
CA THR A 203 2.36 -5.84 -16.94
C THR A 203 3.57 -6.74 -16.71
N LEU A 204 4.73 -6.13 -16.43
CA LEU A 204 5.95 -6.83 -16.03
C LEU A 204 6.08 -6.80 -14.51
N VAL A 205 6.17 -7.98 -13.90
CA VAL A 205 6.47 -8.15 -12.47
C VAL A 205 7.97 -8.18 -12.26
N LEU A 206 8.46 -7.31 -11.39
CA LEU A 206 9.84 -7.20 -10.96
C LEU A 206 9.97 -7.79 -9.55
N ALA A 207 10.80 -8.81 -9.39
CA ALA A 207 10.96 -9.48 -8.10
C ALA A 207 12.44 -9.68 -7.74
N ASP A 208 12.74 -9.86 -6.44
CA ASP A 208 14.08 -10.16 -5.96
C ASP A 208 14.46 -11.64 -6.20
N VAL A 209 15.73 -11.94 -6.04
CA VAL A 209 16.34 -13.28 -6.22
C VAL A 209 15.67 -14.39 -5.39
N GLU A 210 15.05 -14.07 -4.26
CA GLU A 210 14.33 -15.06 -3.46
C GLU A 210 13.05 -15.60 -4.11
N HIS A 211 12.58 -14.91 -5.16
CA HIS A 211 11.45 -15.31 -5.99
C HIS A 211 11.86 -16.18 -7.18
N LEU A 212 13.15 -16.50 -7.34
CA LEU A 212 13.63 -17.39 -8.39
C LEU A 212 13.25 -18.83 -8.06
N ALA A 213 12.05 -19.22 -8.48
CA ALA A 213 11.50 -20.56 -8.27
C ALA A 213 10.70 -21.02 -9.50
N VAL A 214 10.91 -22.27 -9.90
CA VAL A 214 10.21 -22.88 -11.04
C VAL A 214 8.70 -22.77 -10.91
N GLU A 215 8.18 -23.03 -9.72
CA GLU A 215 6.75 -22.96 -9.40
C GLU A 215 6.17 -21.56 -9.69
N LEU A 216 6.87 -20.48 -9.31
CA LEU A 216 6.42 -19.12 -9.57
C LEU A 216 6.44 -18.79 -11.06
N PHE A 217 7.52 -19.13 -11.76
CA PHE A 217 7.65 -18.90 -13.20
C PHE A 217 6.56 -19.64 -13.98
N SER A 218 6.30 -20.91 -13.63
CA SER A 218 5.24 -21.72 -14.22
C SER A 218 3.87 -21.09 -13.98
N HIS A 219 3.60 -20.69 -12.73
CA HIS A 219 2.32 -20.12 -12.36
C HIS A 219 2.08 -18.78 -13.10
N VAL A 220 3.07 -17.90 -13.12
CA VAL A 220 2.95 -16.61 -13.81
C VAL A 220 2.68 -16.82 -15.29
N GLN A 221 3.41 -17.71 -15.95
CA GLN A 221 3.26 -17.97 -17.39
C GLN A 221 1.91 -18.60 -17.76
N LEU A 222 1.37 -19.48 -16.91
CA LEU A 222 0.19 -20.29 -17.24
C LEU A 222 -1.11 -19.73 -16.67
N HIS A 223 -1.06 -18.97 -15.57
CA HIS A 223 -2.25 -18.64 -14.78
C HIS A 223 -2.42 -17.13 -14.51
N THR A 224 -1.51 -16.29 -14.96
CA THR A 224 -1.65 -14.83 -14.81
C THR A 224 -1.47 -14.11 -16.15
N PRO A 225 -1.96 -12.87 -16.28
CA PRO A 225 -1.70 -12.06 -17.46
C PRO A 225 -0.33 -11.39 -17.45
N PHE A 226 0.50 -11.67 -16.45
CA PHE A 226 1.75 -10.96 -16.17
C PHE A 226 2.95 -11.63 -16.84
N ASP A 227 3.97 -10.82 -17.10
CA ASP A 227 5.34 -11.27 -17.32
C ASP A 227 6.14 -11.15 -16.02
N LEU A 228 7.26 -11.89 -15.92
CA LEU A 228 8.08 -11.89 -14.72
C LEU A 228 9.56 -11.71 -15.09
N LEU A 229 10.25 -10.86 -14.32
CA LEU A 229 11.70 -10.64 -14.42
C LEU A 229 12.34 -10.75 -13.03
N VAL A 230 13.26 -11.72 -12.86
CA VAL A 230 13.91 -12.04 -11.59
C VAL A 230 15.40 -12.22 -11.80
N PRO A 231 16.29 -11.68 -10.95
CA PRO A 231 17.71 -11.96 -11.02
C PRO A 231 17.98 -13.42 -10.66
N MET A 232 18.96 -14.00 -11.33
CA MET A 232 19.46 -15.33 -11.01
C MET A 232 20.45 -15.25 -9.84
N ARG A 233 20.46 -16.30 -9.00
CA ARG A 233 21.39 -16.37 -7.87
C ARG A 233 22.83 -16.37 -8.36
N ASN A 234 23.68 -15.53 -7.75
CA ASN A 234 25.09 -15.41 -8.08
C ASN A 234 25.88 -16.61 -7.51
N GLU A 235 25.67 -17.81 -8.08
CA GLU A 235 26.32 -19.03 -7.66
C GLU A 235 27.59 -19.31 -8.51
N ARG A 236 28.55 -20.03 -7.94
CA ARG A 236 29.85 -20.33 -8.61
C ARG A 236 29.70 -21.01 -9.97
N TRP A 237 28.74 -21.94 -10.08
CA TRP A 237 28.45 -22.63 -11.32
C TRP A 237 27.92 -21.67 -12.40
N LEU A 238 27.01 -20.75 -12.04
CA LEU A 238 26.48 -19.75 -12.95
C LEU A 238 27.59 -18.81 -13.40
N GLN A 239 28.40 -18.29 -12.47
CA GLN A 239 29.52 -17.41 -12.79
C GLN A 239 30.54 -18.09 -13.73
N LYS A 240 30.82 -19.40 -13.55
CA LYS A 240 31.66 -20.18 -14.48
C LYS A 240 31.05 -20.23 -15.87
N GLN A 241 29.75 -20.46 -15.99
CA GLN A 241 29.03 -20.47 -17.27
C GLN A 241 29.04 -19.09 -17.94
N LEU A 242 28.75 -18.02 -17.17
CA LEU A 242 28.67 -16.65 -17.70
C LEU A 242 30.07 -16.18 -18.22
N ARG A 243 31.14 -16.50 -17.51
CA ARG A 243 32.52 -16.18 -17.92
C ARG A 243 32.97 -16.94 -19.16
N ALA A 244 32.40 -18.11 -19.44
CA ALA A 244 32.68 -18.91 -20.62
C ALA A 244 31.95 -18.41 -21.89
N ILE A 245 31.05 -17.41 -21.75
CA ILE A 245 30.34 -16.83 -22.90
C ILE A 245 31.33 -16.02 -23.74
N PRO A 246 31.50 -16.32 -25.05
CA PRO A 246 32.35 -15.55 -25.94
C PRO A 246 31.94 -14.07 -26.01
N SER A 247 32.93 -13.19 -26.06
CA SER A 247 32.68 -11.73 -26.10
C SER A 247 31.82 -11.27 -27.27
N GLU A 248 31.87 -12.01 -28.38
CA GLU A 248 31.12 -11.75 -29.61
C GLU A 248 29.60 -11.91 -29.43
N GLN A 249 29.18 -12.73 -28.47
CA GLN A 249 27.79 -12.95 -28.17
C GLN A 249 27.12 -11.76 -27.42
N PHE A 250 27.92 -10.87 -26.82
CA PHE A 250 27.43 -9.64 -26.23
C PHE A 250 27.21 -8.60 -27.33
N THR A 251 26.05 -8.67 -27.97
CA THR A 251 25.73 -7.89 -29.16
C THR A 251 25.40 -6.41 -28.87
N ARG A 252 24.95 -6.09 -27.67
CA ARG A 252 24.62 -4.73 -27.24
C ARG A 252 25.70 -4.25 -26.26
N ARG A 253 26.38 -3.12 -26.58
CA ARG A 253 27.49 -2.58 -25.78
C ARG A 253 27.36 -1.08 -25.63
N TRP A 254 27.63 -0.59 -24.42
CA TRP A 254 27.75 0.84 -24.11
C TRP A 254 28.73 1.01 -22.96
N ALA A 255 29.10 2.26 -22.60
CA ALA A 255 30.16 2.62 -21.65
C ALA A 255 30.27 1.65 -20.45
N GLY A 256 31.25 0.75 -20.46
CA GLY A 256 31.51 -0.22 -19.39
C GLY A 256 30.52 -1.37 -19.26
N PHE A 257 29.51 -1.47 -20.13
CA PHE A 257 28.48 -2.50 -20.10
C PHE A 257 28.36 -3.24 -21.41
N ALA A 258 27.95 -4.49 -21.34
CA ALA A 258 27.53 -5.26 -22.50
C ALA A 258 26.41 -6.23 -22.09
N THR A 259 25.46 -6.46 -22.98
CA THR A 259 24.35 -7.39 -22.73
C THR A 259 24.21 -8.39 -23.87
N MET A 260 23.63 -9.51 -23.50
CA MET A 260 23.12 -10.50 -24.43
C MET A 260 21.85 -11.14 -23.87
N LYS A 261 21.03 -11.69 -24.75
CA LYS A 261 19.91 -12.54 -24.36
C LYS A 261 20.00 -13.90 -25.08
N ARG A 262 19.47 -14.92 -24.43
CA ARG A 262 19.38 -16.26 -25.01
C ARG A 262 18.17 -17.02 -24.45
N PRO A 263 17.63 -17.99 -25.19
CA PRO A 263 16.67 -18.93 -24.63
C PRO A 263 17.26 -19.67 -23.42
N TYR A 264 16.44 -19.89 -22.40
CA TYR A 264 16.84 -20.58 -21.18
C TYR A 264 15.79 -21.62 -20.78
N LYS A 265 16.21 -22.81 -20.44
CA LYS A 265 15.35 -23.88 -19.95
C LYS A 265 15.67 -24.17 -18.49
N MET A 266 14.68 -24.04 -17.62
CA MET A 266 14.80 -24.49 -16.24
C MET A 266 14.74 -26.02 -16.19
N THR A 267 15.66 -26.66 -15.46
CA THR A 267 15.84 -28.12 -15.46
C THR A 267 14.59 -28.90 -15.05
N SER A 268 13.78 -28.34 -14.16
CA SER A 268 12.59 -28.99 -13.62
C SER A 268 11.28 -28.56 -14.30
N TYR A 269 11.36 -27.85 -15.44
CA TYR A 269 10.19 -27.32 -16.11
C TYR A 269 10.19 -27.70 -17.59
N ALA A 270 9.16 -28.41 -18.02
CA ALA A 270 9.05 -28.92 -19.38
C ALA A 270 8.51 -27.89 -20.38
N ALA A 271 7.71 -26.90 -19.91
CA ALA A 271 7.22 -25.81 -20.73
C ALA A 271 8.25 -24.67 -20.79
N GLY A 272 8.10 -23.77 -21.69
CA GLY A 272 9.01 -22.67 -21.98
C GLY A 272 8.89 -22.32 -23.45
N PRO A 273 9.68 -21.41 -23.97
CA PRO A 273 10.98 -20.98 -23.47
C PRO A 273 10.88 -19.86 -22.43
N PHE A 274 11.86 -19.80 -21.52
CA PHE A 274 12.23 -18.60 -20.79
C PHE A 274 13.40 -17.93 -21.49
N PHE A 275 13.71 -16.69 -21.08
CA PHE A 275 14.80 -15.91 -21.63
C PHE A 275 15.76 -15.49 -20.53
N GLN A 276 17.03 -15.82 -20.72
CA GLN A 276 18.09 -15.35 -19.85
C GLN A 276 18.68 -14.07 -20.43
N PHE A 277 18.65 -12.99 -19.65
CA PHE A 277 19.36 -11.75 -19.93
C PHE A 277 20.65 -11.73 -19.14
N VAL A 278 21.78 -11.56 -19.82
CA VAL A 278 23.09 -11.51 -19.19
C VAL A 278 23.65 -10.11 -19.36
N GLN A 279 24.07 -9.52 -18.23
CA GLN A 279 24.78 -8.25 -18.18
C GLN A 279 26.23 -8.51 -17.78
N ARG A 280 27.15 -7.94 -18.52
CA ARG A 280 28.57 -7.89 -18.20
C ARG A 280 28.95 -6.45 -17.91
N THR A 281 29.64 -6.21 -16.78
CA THR A 281 30.15 -4.88 -16.40
C THR A 281 31.66 -4.94 -16.23
N GLY A 282 32.34 -3.82 -16.47
CA GLY A 282 33.77 -3.70 -16.39
C GLY A 282 34.43 -3.54 -17.77
N GLU A 283 35.43 -2.71 -17.85
CA GLU A 283 36.15 -2.40 -19.11
C GLU A 283 37.20 -3.42 -19.43
N ARG A 284 37.82 -4.02 -18.40
CA ARG A 284 38.91 -5.01 -18.56
C ARG A 284 38.36 -6.42 -18.49
N PRO A 285 38.81 -7.34 -19.34
CA PRO A 285 38.34 -8.74 -19.37
C PRO A 285 38.51 -9.49 -18.05
N ASP A 286 39.57 -9.19 -17.29
CA ASP A 286 39.88 -9.80 -15.99
C ASP A 286 39.04 -9.23 -14.84
N ALA A 287 38.47 -8.02 -15.02
CA ALA A 287 37.63 -7.33 -14.06
C ALA A 287 36.13 -7.36 -14.40
N HIS A 288 35.71 -8.25 -15.29
CA HIS A 288 34.29 -8.36 -15.64
C HIS A 288 33.45 -8.96 -14.53
N TYR A 289 32.37 -8.27 -14.21
CA TYR A 289 31.30 -8.76 -13.34
C TYR A 289 30.10 -9.16 -14.18
N PHE A 290 29.53 -10.31 -13.88
CA PHE A 290 28.39 -10.85 -14.61
C PHE A 290 27.17 -10.91 -13.69
N GLY A 291 26.04 -10.37 -14.18
CA GLY A 291 24.71 -10.57 -13.65
C GLY A 291 23.85 -11.32 -14.67
N ALA A 292 22.96 -12.16 -14.21
CA ALA A 292 21.98 -12.80 -15.06
C ALA A 292 20.58 -12.64 -14.48
N PHE A 293 19.61 -12.48 -15.36
CA PHE A 293 18.19 -12.37 -15.04
C PHE A 293 17.41 -13.38 -15.87
N LEU A 294 16.31 -13.84 -15.33
CA LEU A 294 15.39 -14.73 -16.00
C LEU A 294 14.07 -14.02 -16.25
N SER A 295 13.59 -14.07 -17.49
CA SER A 295 12.32 -13.50 -17.91
C SER A 295 11.40 -14.58 -18.47
N THR A 296 10.09 -14.46 -18.24
CA THR A 296 9.07 -15.32 -18.84
C THR A 296 8.86 -15.02 -20.32
N THR A 297 9.23 -13.82 -20.80
CA THR A 297 9.03 -13.38 -22.18
C THR A 297 10.28 -12.77 -22.77
N ASP A 298 10.35 -12.77 -24.11
CA ASP A 298 11.39 -12.06 -24.86
C ASP A 298 11.11 -10.56 -24.80
N ARG A 299 12.09 -9.80 -24.28
CA ARG A 299 12.06 -8.34 -24.15
C ARG A 299 13.38 -7.75 -24.64
N ASP A 300 13.39 -6.43 -24.85
CA ASP A 300 14.66 -5.71 -25.01
C ASP A 300 15.42 -5.76 -23.69
N GLU A 301 16.54 -6.46 -23.66
CA GLU A 301 17.31 -6.71 -22.45
C GLU A 301 17.96 -5.44 -21.89
N VAL A 302 18.25 -4.44 -22.73
CA VAL A 302 18.81 -3.16 -22.26
C VAL A 302 17.73 -2.40 -21.47
N ASN A 303 16.56 -2.23 -22.05
CA ASN A 303 15.45 -1.57 -21.36
C ASN A 303 15.06 -2.32 -20.08
N ALA A 304 14.95 -3.66 -20.15
CA ALA A 304 14.58 -4.47 -19.00
C ALA A 304 15.58 -4.32 -17.83
N LEU A 305 16.89 -4.25 -18.11
CA LEU A 305 17.93 -4.21 -17.08
C LEU A 305 18.25 -2.78 -16.61
N THR A 306 18.12 -1.76 -17.47
CA THR A 306 18.56 -0.39 -17.17
C THR A 306 17.42 0.56 -16.82
N LEU A 307 16.20 0.31 -17.30
CA LEU A 307 15.05 1.17 -17.09
C LEU A 307 13.99 0.51 -16.19
N ASP A 308 13.65 -0.76 -16.46
CA ASP A 308 12.54 -1.41 -15.76
C ASP A 308 12.98 -1.98 -14.40
N TYR A 309 14.00 -2.85 -14.39
CA TYR A 309 14.40 -3.56 -13.17
C TYR A 309 14.85 -2.65 -12.02
N PRO A 310 15.57 -1.54 -12.23
CA PRO A 310 15.92 -0.61 -11.15
C PRO A 310 14.69 -0.07 -10.38
N LYS A 311 13.53 0.05 -11.02
CA LYS A 311 12.28 0.49 -10.38
C LYS A 311 11.74 -0.51 -9.35
N ARG A 312 12.26 -1.76 -9.31
CA ARG A 312 11.97 -2.69 -8.22
C ARG A 312 12.26 -2.06 -6.85
N TRP A 313 13.27 -1.20 -6.79
CA TRP A 313 13.68 -0.55 -5.54
C TRP A 313 12.60 0.38 -4.95
N HIS A 314 11.67 0.85 -5.77
CA HIS A 314 10.57 1.71 -5.30
C HIS A 314 9.69 1.06 -4.23
N VAL A 315 9.64 -0.29 -4.16
CA VAL A 315 8.93 -0.99 -3.08
C VAL A 315 9.60 -0.78 -1.72
N GLU A 316 10.92 -0.69 -1.68
CA GLU A 316 11.68 -0.43 -0.46
C GLU A 316 11.54 1.04 -0.01
N GLU A 317 11.56 1.97 -0.97
CA GLU A 317 11.28 3.39 -0.72
C GLU A 317 9.85 3.59 -0.18
N PHE A 318 8.89 2.89 -0.77
CA PHE A 318 7.51 2.90 -0.30
C PHE A 318 7.40 2.41 1.17
N PHE A 319 8.09 1.35 1.55
CA PHE A 319 8.09 0.90 2.94
C PHE A 319 8.65 1.96 3.88
N ASN A 320 9.74 2.60 3.51
CA ASN A 320 10.37 3.66 4.32
C ASN A 320 9.42 4.86 4.52
N ALA A 321 8.75 5.29 3.46
CA ALA A 321 7.84 6.44 3.50
C ALA A 321 6.51 6.18 4.23
N HIS A 322 6.06 4.92 4.29
CA HIS A 322 4.71 4.60 4.73
C HIS A 322 4.62 3.60 5.90
N GLN A 323 5.74 3.09 6.43
CA GLN A 323 5.71 2.15 7.57
C GLN A 323 5.04 2.72 8.83
N ALA A 324 5.03 4.04 8.98
CA ALA A 324 4.38 4.74 10.08
C ALA A 324 2.86 4.51 10.15
N LEU A 325 2.20 4.14 9.03
CA LEU A 325 0.80 3.76 8.97
C LEU A 325 0.47 2.47 9.75
N GLY A 326 1.45 1.82 10.36
CA GLY A 326 1.27 0.61 11.18
C GLY A 326 1.63 -0.70 10.48
N TRP A 327 2.14 -0.68 9.25
CA TRP A 327 2.52 -1.89 8.51
C TRP A 327 3.74 -2.63 9.07
N ASN A 328 4.57 -1.95 9.86
CA ASN A 328 5.70 -2.55 10.55
C ASN A 328 5.32 -3.32 11.84
N ARG A 329 4.04 -3.52 12.12
CA ARG A 329 3.56 -4.12 13.36
C ARG A 329 3.09 -5.56 13.16
N ALA A 330 3.62 -6.47 13.96
CA ALA A 330 3.25 -7.87 13.99
C ALA A 330 2.99 -8.34 15.44
N GLY A 331 2.26 -7.53 16.22
CA GLY A 331 2.00 -7.80 17.64
C GLY A 331 1.08 -9.00 17.90
N THR A 332 0.26 -9.39 16.91
CA THR A 332 -0.67 -10.52 17.03
C THR A 332 -0.34 -11.63 16.04
N MET A 333 -0.62 -12.88 16.45
CA MET A 333 -0.58 -14.06 15.57
C MET A 333 -1.96 -14.42 15.01
N ASN A 334 -3.01 -13.70 15.37
CA ASN A 334 -4.30 -13.81 14.73
C ASN A 334 -4.24 -13.13 13.35
N LEU A 335 -4.28 -13.94 12.29
CA LEU A 335 -4.18 -13.45 10.93
C LEU A 335 -5.36 -12.55 10.54
N ASN A 336 -6.56 -12.83 11.05
CA ASN A 336 -7.72 -11.98 10.81
C ASN A 336 -7.48 -10.55 11.28
N ILE A 337 -7.04 -10.40 12.55
CA ILE A 337 -6.72 -9.08 13.12
C ILE A 337 -5.63 -8.39 12.29
N ARG A 338 -4.57 -9.11 11.96
CA ARG A 338 -3.45 -8.53 11.23
C ARG A 338 -3.82 -8.11 9.80
N TYR A 339 -4.53 -8.97 9.07
CA TYR A 339 -5.04 -8.62 7.74
C TYR A 339 -6.00 -7.44 7.80
N GLY A 340 -6.92 -7.43 8.75
CA GLY A 340 -7.85 -6.33 8.95
C GLY A 340 -7.14 -5.02 9.24
N GLN A 341 -6.21 -4.98 10.20
CA GLN A 341 -5.42 -3.77 10.53
C GLN A 341 -4.67 -3.24 9.30
N MET A 342 -3.99 -4.12 8.56
CA MET A 342 -3.23 -3.71 7.39
C MET A 342 -4.12 -3.27 6.22
N THR A 343 -5.30 -3.86 6.08
CA THR A 343 -6.27 -3.43 5.06
C THR A 343 -6.83 -2.04 5.39
N MET A 344 -7.12 -1.74 6.67
CA MET A 344 -7.52 -0.39 7.09
C MET A 344 -6.39 0.61 6.84
N ALA A 345 -5.14 0.25 7.12
CA ALA A 345 -3.97 1.07 6.78
C ALA A 345 -3.79 1.29 5.27
N LEU A 346 -4.18 0.31 4.44
CA LEU A 346 -4.18 0.46 2.97
C LEU A 346 -5.24 1.48 2.51
N ILE A 347 -6.42 1.50 3.13
CA ILE A 347 -7.44 2.52 2.87
C ILE A 347 -6.95 3.91 3.31
N ALA A 348 -6.33 4.00 4.50
CA ALA A 348 -5.72 5.25 4.97
C ALA A 348 -4.66 5.77 4.01
N GLN A 349 -3.79 4.89 3.51
CA GLN A 349 -2.77 5.25 2.53
C GLN A 349 -3.39 5.75 1.22
N ALA A 350 -4.46 5.12 0.74
CA ALA A 350 -5.16 5.56 -0.45
C ALA A 350 -5.75 6.97 -0.28
N ALA A 351 -6.41 7.25 0.86
CA ALA A 351 -6.94 8.58 1.17
C ALA A 351 -5.82 9.63 1.26
N LEU A 352 -4.74 9.35 2.00
CA LEU A 352 -3.58 10.23 2.11
C LEU A 352 -2.92 10.51 0.76
N HIS A 353 -2.75 9.50 -0.07
CA HIS A 353 -2.19 9.67 -1.41
C HIS A 353 -3.04 10.61 -2.26
N ARG A 354 -4.35 10.41 -2.28
CA ARG A 354 -5.28 11.24 -3.04
C ARG A 354 -5.29 12.68 -2.54
N THR A 355 -5.30 12.87 -1.21
CA THR A 355 -5.18 14.20 -0.60
C THR A 355 -3.89 14.90 -1.01
N ARG A 356 -2.74 14.23 -0.92
CA ARG A 356 -1.46 14.81 -1.34
C ARG A 356 -1.41 15.13 -2.83
N ARG A 357 -1.96 14.24 -3.65
CA ARG A 357 -2.05 14.45 -5.11
C ARG A 357 -2.98 15.62 -5.46
N LEU A 358 -4.10 15.77 -4.77
CA LEU A 358 -5.02 16.89 -4.93
C LEU A 358 -4.32 18.22 -4.57
N LEU A 359 -3.61 18.23 -3.46
CA LEU A 359 -2.93 19.44 -2.98
C LEU A 359 -1.65 19.77 -3.77
N GLY A 360 -1.01 18.81 -4.44
CA GLY A 360 0.23 19.04 -5.16
C GLY A 360 1.39 19.48 -4.25
N GLU A 361 2.35 20.24 -4.79
CA GLU A 361 3.50 20.72 -4.01
C GLU A 361 3.09 21.81 -3.00
N PRO A 362 3.70 21.79 -1.77
CA PRO A 362 4.76 20.89 -1.32
C PRO A 362 4.25 19.56 -0.75
N TYR A 363 2.96 19.34 -0.63
CA TYR A 363 2.35 18.22 0.09
C TYR A 363 2.57 16.88 -0.58
N SER A 364 2.71 16.85 -1.91
CA SER A 364 2.96 15.64 -2.69
C SER A 364 4.28 14.96 -2.32
N GLY A 365 5.30 15.74 -1.92
CA GLY A 365 6.61 15.27 -1.51
C GLY A 365 6.71 14.83 -0.03
N TRP A 366 5.67 15.05 0.80
CA TRP A 366 5.71 14.69 2.21
C TRP A 366 5.50 13.19 2.42
N ASP A 367 6.23 12.58 3.38
CA ASP A 367 5.90 11.24 3.83
C ASP A 367 4.65 11.23 4.71
N ALA A 368 4.17 10.02 5.06
CA ALA A 368 2.94 9.89 5.82
C ALA A 368 3.03 10.49 7.24
N ASP A 369 4.19 10.37 7.89
CA ASP A 369 4.41 10.86 9.26
C ASP A 369 4.45 12.39 9.29
N HIS A 370 5.16 13.01 8.33
CA HIS A 370 5.22 14.47 8.19
C HIS A 370 3.83 15.04 7.89
N PHE A 371 3.11 14.43 6.95
CA PHE A 371 1.75 14.87 6.60
C PHE A 371 0.80 14.77 7.79
N ALA A 372 0.85 13.64 8.52
CA ALA A 372 0.02 13.43 9.70
C ALA A 372 0.30 14.47 10.79
N LYS A 373 1.56 14.74 11.11
CA LYS A 373 1.95 15.69 12.17
C LYS A 373 1.67 17.14 11.81
N SER A 374 1.98 17.53 10.58
CA SER A 374 1.91 18.92 10.16
C SER A 374 0.51 19.37 9.75
N LEU A 375 -0.26 18.48 9.11
CA LEU A 375 -1.56 18.85 8.58
C LEU A 375 -2.71 18.19 9.36
N LEU A 376 -2.69 16.88 9.61
CA LEU A 376 -3.84 16.22 10.21
C LEU A 376 -3.94 16.46 11.74
N ALA A 377 -2.84 16.28 12.45
CA ALA A 377 -2.79 16.48 13.90
C ALA A 377 -2.45 17.92 14.30
N GLY A 378 -1.76 18.66 13.44
CA GLY A 378 -1.24 19.99 13.74
C GLY A 378 -2.23 21.11 13.51
N LEU A 379 -3.33 20.89 12.77
CA LEU A 379 -4.33 21.92 12.55
C LEU A 379 -5.24 22.12 13.75
N GLU A 380 -5.44 23.37 14.11
CA GLU A 380 -6.37 23.84 15.14
C GLU A 380 -7.51 24.59 14.48
N GLY A 381 -8.70 24.46 15.07
CA GLY A 381 -9.87 25.13 14.52
C GLY A 381 -11.14 24.86 15.31
N ASP A 382 -12.25 25.20 14.69
CA ASP A 382 -13.59 24.99 15.19
C ASP A 382 -14.42 24.14 14.24
N ILE A 383 -15.30 23.32 14.79
CA ILE A 383 -16.39 22.65 14.08
C ILE A 383 -17.72 23.26 14.56
N ARG A 384 -18.56 23.62 13.61
CA ARG A 384 -19.92 24.11 13.87
C ARG A 384 -20.89 23.56 12.85
N VAL A 385 -22.14 23.43 13.23
CA VAL A 385 -23.21 23.06 12.31
C VAL A 385 -24.01 24.33 11.94
N HIS A 386 -24.24 24.50 10.64
CA HIS A 386 -25.14 25.46 10.06
C HIS A 386 -26.14 24.70 9.19
N ASP A 387 -27.41 24.69 9.55
CA ASP A 387 -28.48 23.94 8.90
C ASP A 387 -28.12 22.42 8.76
N ASP A 388 -27.88 21.94 7.58
CA ASP A 388 -27.47 20.56 7.25
C ASP A 388 -25.96 20.39 7.03
N THR A 389 -25.16 21.44 7.23
CA THR A 389 -23.76 21.48 6.88
C THR A 389 -22.86 21.66 8.10
N ILE A 390 -21.88 20.76 8.24
CA ILE A 390 -20.81 20.90 9.20
C ILE A 390 -19.75 21.80 8.58
N VAL A 391 -19.45 22.91 9.22
CA VAL A 391 -18.40 23.86 8.79
C VAL A 391 -17.20 23.73 9.71
N VAL A 392 -16.06 23.35 9.13
CA VAL A 392 -14.77 23.29 9.84
C VAL A 392 -13.96 24.53 9.48
N THR A 393 -13.59 25.31 10.51
CA THR A 393 -12.79 26.53 10.34
C THR A 393 -11.40 26.31 10.91
N TYR A 394 -10.37 26.44 10.10
CA TYR A 394 -8.97 26.36 10.53
C TYR A 394 -8.37 27.75 10.75
N TYR A 395 -7.51 27.88 11.80
CA TYR A 395 -6.88 29.12 12.19
C TYR A 395 -5.37 29.18 11.94
N ASN A 396 -4.71 28.02 11.87
CA ASN A 396 -3.26 27.90 11.75
C ASN A 396 -2.83 27.08 10.52
N ALA A 397 -3.69 27.04 9.49
CA ALA A 397 -3.41 26.22 8.32
C ALA A 397 -2.21 26.79 7.53
N PRO A 398 -1.18 25.98 7.27
CA PRO A 398 -0.08 26.39 6.39
C PRO A 398 -0.63 26.54 4.96
N ASN A 399 -0.20 27.59 4.25
CA ASN A 399 -0.66 27.89 2.89
C ASN A 399 -2.21 27.95 2.79
N ALA A 400 -2.85 28.67 3.70
CA ALA A 400 -4.31 28.76 3.81
C ALA A 400 -5.03 29.05 2.48
N ASP A 401 -4.46 29.94 1.63
CA ASP A 401 -5.03 30.27 0.33
C ASP A 401 -5.04 29.08 -0.63
N HIS A 402 -4.01 28.25 -0.59
CA HIS A 402 -3.96 27.02 -1.37
C HIS A 402 -4.99 26.00 -0.91
N LEU A 403 -5.08 25.75 0.40
CA LEU A 403 -6.10 24.85 0.96
C LEU A 403 -7.52 25.36 0.69
N ARG A 404 -7.73 26.67 0.76
CA ARG A 404 -9.00 27.31 0.44
C ARG A 404 -9.50 26.96 -0.96
N GLN A 405 -8.62 27.00 -1.96
CA GLN A 405 -8.97 26.69 -3.34
C GLN A 405 -9.47 25.24 -3.52
N HIS A 406 -9.00 24.30 -2.69
CA HIS A 406 -9.34 22.88 -2.83
C HIS A 406 -10.51 22.45 -1.93
N TYR A 407 -10.78 23.17 -0.85
CA TYR A 407 -11.70 22.71 0.19
C TYR A 407 -12.90 23.62 0.46
N GLU A 408 -12.82 24.93 0.26
CA GLU A 408 -13.99 25.80 0.44
C GLU A 408 -15.00 25.57 -0.69
N GLY A 409 -16.29 25.49 -0.34
CA GLY A 409 -17.35 25.11 -1.30
C GLY A 409 -17.36 23.61 -1.65
N LEU A 410 -16.86 22.78 -0.76
CA LEU A 410 -16.76 21.33 -0.96
C LEU A 410 -18.06 20.66 -1.45
N PRO A 411 -19.27 20.97 -0.93
CA PRO A 411 -20.49 20.36 -1.43
C PRO A 411 -20.68 20.52 -2.95
N ASP A 412 -20.40 21.72 -3.48
CA ASP A 412 -20.53 22.01 -4.90
C ASP A 412 -19.44 21.27 -5.71
N HIS A 413 -18.21 21.19 -5.18
CA HIS A 413 -17.13 20.44 -5.82
C HIS A 413 -17.49 18.95 -5.95
N LEU A 414 -17.99 18.33 -4.90
CA LEU A 414 -18.41 16.92 -4.91
C LEU A 414 -19.57 16.68 -5.88
N GLN A 415 -20.57 17.57 -5.92
CA GLN A 415 -21.70 17.48 -6.85
C GLN A 415 -21.24 17.57 -8.29
N ASN A 416 -20.30 18.45 -8.60
CA ASN A 416 -19.71 18.56 -9.94
C ASN A 416 -18.95 17.31 -10.36
N GLU A 417 -18.38 16.57 -9.38
CA GLU A 417 -17.74 15.27 -9.57
C GLU A 417 -18.75 14.10 -9.59
N HIS A 418 -20.07 14.37 -9.49
CA HIS A 418 -21.14 13.39 -9.36
C HIS A 418 -21.04 12.52 -8.10
N ILE A 419 -20.52 13.09 -7.02
CA ILE A 419 -20.40 12.46 -5.70
C ILE A 419 -21.42 13.08 -4.77
N ASP A 420 -22.14 12.23 -4.02
CA ASP A 420 -23.08 12.71 -2.99
C ASP A 420 -22.30 13.45 -1.88
N PRO A 421 -22.58 14.74 -1.61
CA PRO A 421 -21.89 15.50 -0.58
C PRO A 421 -22.33 15.13 0.85
N HIS A 422 -23.36 14.30 1.02
CA HIS A 422 -23.85 13.89 2.32
C HIS A 422 -22.94 12.81 2.91
N ILE A 423 -22.49 13.00 4.14
CA ILE A 423 -21.59 12.06 4.83
C ILE A 423 -22.42 10.99 5.54
N PRO A 424 -22.42 9.71 5.05
CA PRO A 424 -23.33 8.69 5.56
C PRO A 424 -23.11 8.38 7.04
N TRP A 425 -21.83 8.32 7.48
CA TRP A 425 -21.51 8.04 8.90
C TRP A 425 -21.70 9.22 9.83
N LEU A 426 -21.91 10.40 9.29
CA LEU A 426 -22.33 11.60 10.00
C LEU A 426 -23.81 11.94 9.76
N TYR A 427 -24.61 10.91 9.57
CA TYR A 427 -26.08 10.98 9.52
C TYR A 427 -26.62 11.95 8.46
N GLY A 428 -25.93 12.05 7.33
CA GLY A 428 -26.35 12.86 6.21
C GLY A 428 -26.05 14.35 6.31
N PHE A 429 -25.19 14.77 7.23
CA PHE A 429 -24.65 16.12 7.17
C PHE A 429 -23.70 16.28 5.98
N LYS A 430 -23.70 17.46 5.38
CA LYS A 430 -22.67 17.91 4.44
C LYS A 430 -21.46 18.44 5.17
N LEU A 431 -20.35 18.64 4.48
CA LEU A 431 -19.12 19.20 5.03
C LEU A 431 -18.63 20.35 4.17
N ASP A 432 -18.25 21.45 4.81
CA ASP A 432 -17.57 22.56 4.16
C ASP A 432 -16.45 23.09 5.06
N PHE A 433 -15.53 23.83 4.48
CA PHE A 433 -14.32 24.32 5.15
C PHE A 433 -14.17 25.83 5.04
N ARG A 434 -13.48 26.41 6.03
CA ARG A 434 -13.07 27.82 6.06
C ARG A 434 -11.65 27.91 6.60
N PHE A 435 -10.85 28.80 6.00
CA PHE A 435 -9.47 29.02 6.37
C PHE A 435 -9.28 30.51 6.72
N ARG A 436 -8.80 30.78 7.93
CA ARG A 436 -8.64 32.14 8.46
C ARG A 436 -7.18 32.43 8.81
#